data_5e758aee3eb9ae953adc42a962bf85e1
#
_entry.id   5e758aee3eb9ae953adc42a962bf85e1
#
_cell.length_a   1.000
_cell.length_b   1.000
_cell.length_c   1.000
_cell.angle_alpha   90.00
_cell.angle_beta   90.00
_cell.angle_gamma   90.00
#
_symmetry.space_group_name_H-M   'P 1'
#
loop_
_entity.id
_entity.type
_entity.pdbx_description
1 polymer ?
#
loop_
_entity_poly.entity_id
_entity_poly.type
_entity_poly.pdbx_seq_one_letter_code
_entity_poly.pdbx_strand_id
1 'polypeptide(L)' 'GGYYVAVFNLGDKDSDISIPLADLEIYDGVNGTELWSGEHVEEPKSLSVSLKSHGARAYHFTYN' A
#
# COMPACT_ATOMS: atom_id res chain seq x y z
N GLY A 1 -4.79 10.27 13.67
CA GLY A 1 -3.83 9.23 13.39
C GLY A 1 -3.94 8.64 12.01
N GLY A 2 -2.99 7.83 11.69
CA GLY A 2 -2.94 7.16 10.43
C GLY A 2 -1.96 6.01 10.49
N TYR A 3 -1.76 5.38 9.32
CA TYR A 3 -0.91 4.20 9.20
C TYR A 3 0.10 4.40 8.09
N TYR A 4 1.34 3.99 8.33
CA TYR A 4 2.35 3.89 7.30
C TYR A 4 2.56 2.42 6.96
N VAL A 5 2.52 2.09 5.69
CA VAL A 5 2.69 0.72 5.21
C VAL A 5 3.77 0.71 4.14
N ALA A 6 4.79 -0.12 4.33
CA ALA A 6 5.83 -0.30 3.34
C ALA A 6 5.76 -1.72 2.79
N VAL A 7 5.87 -1.85 1.48
CA VAL A 7 5.81 -3.13 0.78
C VAL A 7 7.11 -3.31 0.01
N PHE A 8 7.72 -4.47 0.16
CA PHE A 8 9.02 -4.79 -0.45
C PHE A 8 8.89 -6.06 -1.29
N ASN A 9 9.56 -6.07 -2.43
CA ASN A 9 9.74 -7.29 -3.20
C ASN A 9 11.18 -7.78 -2.99
N LEU A 10 11.33 -8.82 -2.20
CA LEU A 10 12.64 -9.39 -1.88
C LEU A 10 13.08 -10.45 -2.90
N GLY A 11 12.25 -10.74 -3.90
CA GLY A 11 12.56 -11.74 -4.90
C GLY A 11 13.35 -11.19 -6.07
N ASP A 12 13.81 -12.09 -6.92
CA ASP A 12 14.62 -11.75 -8.10
C ASP A 12 13.78 -11.43 -9.34
N LYS A 13 12.46 -11.48 -9.21
CA LYS A 13 11.52 -11.22 -10.31
C LYS A 13 10.52 -10.16 -9.91
N ASP A 14 9.98 -9.45 -10.89
CA ASP A 14 8.89 -8.51 -10.67
C ASP A 14 7.67 -9.27 -10.14
N SER A 15 6.91 -8.63 -9.28
CA SER A 15 5.78 -9.28 -8.61
C SER A 15 4.62 -8.31 -8.41
N ASP A 16 3.41 -8.84 -8.55
CA ASP A 16 2.19 -8.13 -8.20
C ASP A 16 1.77 -8.60 -6.81
N ILE A 17 1.56 -7.65 -5.93
CA ILE A 17 1.20 -7.93 -4.53
C ILE A 17 -0.16 -7.30 -4.26
N SER A 18 -1.06 -8.08 -3.66
CA SER A 18 -2.36 -7.59 -3.24
C SER A 18 -2.60 -8.00 -1.80
N ILE A 19 -2.85 -7.02 -0.95
CA ILE A 19 -3.03 -7.23 0.49
C ILE A 19 -4.35 -6.59 0.89
N PRO A 20 -5.33 -7.37 1.39
CA PRO A 20 -6.53 -6.76 1.96
C PRO A 20 -6.14 -5.90 3.16
N LEU A 21 -6.64 -4.67 3.21
CA LEU A 21 -6.29 -3.77 4.32
C LEU A 21 -6.74 -4.31 5.67
N ALA A 22 -7.82 -5.09 5.71
CA ALA A 22 -8.27 -5.72 6.93
C ALA A 22 -7.21 -6.65 7.54
N ASP A 23 -6.36 -7.26 6.71
CA ASP A 23 -5.27 -8.09 7.19
C ASP A 23 -4.20 -7.27 7.93
N LEU A 24 -4.18 -5.97 7.70
CA LEU A 24 -3.29 -5.02 8.38
C LEU A 24 -4.02 -4.27 9.50
N GLU A 25 -5.23 -4.72 9.83
CA GLU A 25 -6.10 -4.07 10.82
C GLU A 25 -6.46 -2.64 10.43
N ILE A 26 -6.48 -2.36 9.14
CA ILE A 26 -6.93 -1.08 8.59
C ILE A 26 -8.30 -1.31 7.96
N TYR A 27 -9.32 -0.71 8.55
CA TYR A 27 -10.71 -0.94 8.15
C TYR A 27 -11.26 0.21 7.31
N ASP A 28 -12.53 0.17 6.98
CA ASP A 28 -13.17 1.12 6.07
C ASP A 28 -12.99 2.58 6.49
N GLY A 29 -13.05 3.47 5.52
CA GLY A 29 -13.02 4.91 5.77
C GLY A 29 -11.65 5.53 5.78
N VAL A 30 -10.66 4.87 5.15
CA VAL A 30 -9.32 5.44 5.02
C VAL A 30 -9.07 5.91 3.59
N ASN A 31 -8.20 6.88 3.46
CA ASN A 31 -7.61 7.27 2.17
C ASN A 31 -6.12 7.06 2.24
N GLY A 32 -5.51 6.71 1.12
CA GLY A 32 -4.09 6.43 1.05
C GLY A 32 -3.35 7.34 0.09
N THR A 33 -2.07 7.53 0.35
CA THR A 33 -1.17 8.26 -0.55
C THR A 33 0.11 7.47 -0.69
N GLU A 34 0.52 7.19 -1.93
CA GLU A 34 1.81 6.58 -2.20
C GLU A 34 2.87 7.68 -2.03
N LEU A 35 3.87 7.42 -1.19
CA LEU A 35 4.75 8.49 -0.70
C LEU A 35 5.76 8.99 -1.73
N TRP A 36 6.16 8.16 -2.69
CA TRP A 36 7.13 8.59 -3.70
C TRP A 36 6.50 9.32 -4.88
N SER A 37 5.34 8.85 -5.33
CA SER A 37 4.66 9.45 -6.49
C SER A 37 3.62 10.50 -6.12
N GLY A 38 3.13 10.44 -4.88
CA GLY A 38 2.01 11.27 -4.44
C GLY A 38 0.66 10.76 -4.93
N GLU A 39 0.61 9.58 -5.54
CA GLU A 39 -0.63 9.02 -6.04
C GLU A 39 -1.62 8.82 -4.89
N HIS A 40 -2.85 9.27 -5.10
CA HIS A 40 -3.91 9.20 -4.10
C HIS A 40 -4.83 8.02 -4.37
N VAL A 41 -5.18 7.29 -3.30
CA VAL A 41 -6.10 6.16 -3.38
C VAL A 41 -7.27 6.43 -2.44
N GLU A 42 -8.48 6.53 -3.00
CA GLU A 42 -9.68 6.82 -2.23
C GLU A 42 -10.33 5.54 -1.70
N GLU A 43 -10.54 5.49 -0.40
CA GLU A 43 -11.24 4.42 0.31
C GLU A 43 -10.87 3.00 -0.19
N PRO A 44 -9.57 2.67 -0.26
CA PRO A 44 -9.19 1.35 -0.75
C PRO A 44 -9.60 0.26 0.24
N LYS A 45 -9.97 -0.89 -0.28
CA LYS A 45 -10.23 -2.08 0.54
C LYS A 45 -9.05 -3.04 0.53
N SER A 46 -8.22 -2.92 -0.48
CA SER A 46 -6.98 -3.69 -0.54
C SER A 46 -5.90 -2.82 -1.16
N LEU A 47 -4.67 -3.14 -0.82
CA LEU A 47 -3.50 -2.51 -1.36
C LEU A 47 -2.96 -3.41 -2.48
N SER A 48 -3.03 -2.93 -3.72
CA SER A 48 -2.52 -3.66 -4.87
C SER A 48 -1.34 -2.88 -5.44
N VAL A 49 -0.21 -3.53 -5.58
CA VAL A 49 1.00 -2.87 -6.03
C VAL A 49 1.84 -3.82 -6.89
N SER A 50 2.37 -3.28 -7.99
CA SER A 50 3.31 -4.00 -8.84
C SER A 50 4.70 -3.52 -8.49
N LEU A 51 5.55 -4.43 -8.06
CA LEU A 51 6.92 -4.12 -7.66
C LEU A 51 7.91 -4.84 -8.55
N LYS A 52 8.91 -4.09 -9.00
CA LYS A 52 10.05 -4.69 -9.66
C LYS A 52 10.88 -5.48 -8.66
N SER A 53 11.72 -6.37 -9.16
CA SER A 53 12.67 -7.11 -8.34
C SER A 53 13.40 -6.13 -7.41
N HIS A 54 13.44 -6.44 -6.12
CA HIS A 54 14.04 -5.63 -5.05
C HIS A 54 13.44 -4.23 -4.93
N GLY A 55 12.27 -3.99 -5.53
CA GLY A 55 11.58 -2.71 -5.44
C GLY A 55 10.80 -2.57 -4.14
N ALA A 56 10.38 -1.33 -3.87
CA ALA A 56 9.59 -1.02 -2.68
C ALA A 56 8.60 0.10 -2.97
N ARG A 57 7.53 0.14 -2.19
CA ARG A 57 6.57 1.24 -2.16
C ARG A 57 6.16 1.50 -0.72
N ALA A 58 5.87 2.75 -0.42
CA ALA A 58 5.36 3.11 0.90
C ALA A 58 4.10 3.93 0.75
N TYR A 59 3.17 3.72 1.66
CA TYR A 59 1.87 4.38 1.66
C TYR A 59 1.58 4.98 3.02
N HIS A 60 0.86 6.08 3.02
CA HIS A 60 0.30 6.66 4.24
C HIS A 60 -1.22 6.63 4.13
N PHE A 61 -1.87 5.96 5.07
CA PHE A 61 -3.33 5.87 5.14
C PHE A 61 -3.83 6.71 6.30
N THR A 62 -4.85 7.51 6.03
CA THR A 62 -5.51 8.31 7.06
C THR A 62 -7.01 8.06 7.02
N TYR A 63 -7.64 8.10 8.19
CA TYR A 63 -9.09 8.01 8.26
C TYR A 63 -9.74 9.29 7.77
N ASN A 64 -10.89 9.14 7.12
CA ASN A 64 -11.71 10.26 6.67
C ASN A 64 -12.30 11.04 7.85
#